data_7cce95c3e6a20772e22a6e0f94c9a871
#
_entry.id   7cce95c3e6a20772e22a6e0f94c9a871
#
_cell.length_a   1.000
_cell.length_b   1.000
_cell.length_c   1.000
_cell.angle_alpha   90.00
_cell.angle_beta   90.00
_cell.angle_gamma   90.00
#
_symmetry.space_group_name_H-M   'P 1'
#
loop_
_entity.id
_entity.type
_entity.pdbx_description
1 polymer ?
#
loop_
_entity_poly.entity_id
_entity_poly.type
_entity_poly.pdbx_seq_one_letter_code
_entity_poly.pdbx_strand_id
1 'polypeptide(L)'
;GLAAAQALIPVATDNCDGNVTNIVEVAGAFVAGMTCPQEGTYTNTWTVTDACGNISEVYTQVITITDNIAPVWTTMAGALDATLECSDAAGIALAQAAIPVATDLCDGDVTNIIEVSGAFVPGMTCPQEGTYTNTWTVTDACGNVSAVYTQVITITDNTAPTWTTMAGALDATLECSDAAGIALAQAAIPVASDLCDVDVTNIVEVTGAFVPGMTCPQEGTYTNTWTVTDACGNVSAVYTQVITITDNAAPTWTTGAGALDATLECSDAAGITAAQALLPVAIDLCDGDVTNIVEVSGAFVPGVTCPQEGTYTNTWTVTDACGNVSAVYT
;
A
#
# COMPACT_ATOMS: atom_id res chain seq x y z
N GLY A 1 -7.18 3.01 -61.97
CA GLY A 1 -5.98 2.21 -62.13
C GLY A 1 -6.18 0.97 -62.94
N LEU A 2 -6.37 -0.19 -62.37
CA LEU A 2 -6.38 -1.50 -63.02
C LEU A 2 -7.42 -1.60 -64.16
N ALA A 3 -8.70 -1.23 -63.90
CA ALA A 3 -9.77 -1.27 -64.88
C ALA A 3 -9.46 -0.41 -66.13
N ALA A 4 -8.82 0.76 -65.94
CA ALA A 4 -8.42 1.62 -67.03
C ALA A 4 -7.27 1.04 -67.87
N ALA A 5 -6.33 0.35 -67.22
CA ALA A 5 -5.23 -0.32 -67.88
C ALA A 5 -5.71 -1.55 -68.69
N GLN A 6 -6.65 -2.33 -68.15
CA GLN A 6 -7.26 -3.49 -68.81
C GLN A 6 -8.16 -3.08 -69.99
N ALA A 7 -8.71 -1.87 -69.98
CA ALA A 7 -9.57 -1.36 -71.10
C ALA A 7 -8.78 -0.81 -72.29
N LEU A 8 -7.45 -0.78 -72.25
CA LEU A 8 -6.61 -0.31 -73.35
C LEU A 8 -6.51 -1.38 -74.45
N ILE A 9 -6.92 -0.99 -75.67
CA ILE A 9 -6.82 -1.83 -76.82
C ILE A 9 -5.74 -1.26 -77.77
N PRO A 10 -4.80 -2.07 -78.25
CA PRO A 10 -3.77 -1.62 -79.17
C PRO A 10 -4.37 -1.24 -80.54
N VAL A 11 -3.76 -0.29 -81.24
CA VAL A 11 -4.16 0.12 -82.57
C VAL A 11 -3.25 -0.59 -83.59
N ALA A 12 -3.83 -1.11 -84.66
CA ALA A 12 -3.10 -1.78 -85.73
C ALA A 12 -3.39 -1.08 -87.09
N THR A 13 -2.43 -1.11 -87.95
CA THR A 13 -2.49 -0.62 -89.32
C THR A 13 -1.95 -1.67 -90.29
N ASP A 14 -2.52 -1.75 -91.48
CA ASP A 14 -2.02 -2.53 -92.59
C ASP A 14 -1.82 -1.60 -93.85
N ASN A 15 -0.82 -1.92 -94.67
CA ASN A 15 -0.45 -1.10 -95.79
C ASN A 15 -1.46 -1.22 -96.94
N CYS A 16 -2.26 -2.26 -97.02
CA CYS A 16 -3.23 -2.53 -98.04
C CYS A 16 -4.69 -2.29 -97.57
N ASP A 17 -4.93 -2.49 -96.23
CA ASP A 17 -6.24 -2.42 -95.56
C ASP A 17 -6.28 -1.22 -94.59
N GLY A 18 -6.29 -0.07 -95.02
CA GLY A 18 -6.17 1.22 -94.25
C GLY A 18 -6.73 1.30 -92.84
N ASN A 19 -7.58 0.36 -92.38
CA ASN A 19 -8.15 0.31 -91.05
C ASN A 19 -8.50 -1.10 -90.65
N VAL A 20 -7.61 -1.75 -89.89
CA VAL A 20 -7.76 -3.12 -89.37
C VAL A 20 -8.49 -3.07 -88.03
N THR A 21 -9.75 -3.51 -88.01
CA THR A 21 -10.60 -3.42 -86.82
C THR A 21 -10.97 -4.78 -86.19
N ASN A 22 -10.58 -5.90 -86.86
CA ASN A 22 -10.85 -7.23 -86.39
C ASN A 22 -9.77 -7.67 -85.32
N ILE A 23 -9.79 -6.99 -84.15
CA ILE A 23 -8.88 -7.23 -83.04
C ILE A 23 -9.50 -8.30 -82.14
N VAL A 24 -8.76 -9.38 -81.89
CA VAL A 24 -9.12 -10.45 -80.94
C VAL A 24 -8.25 -10.35 -79.71
N GLU A 25 -8.88 -10.18 -78.56
CA GLU A 25 -8.24 -10.14 -77.27
C GLU A 25 -8.32 -11.50 -76.57
N VAL A 26 -7.22 -11.89 -75.90
CA VAL A 26 -7.19 -12.94 -74.90
C VAL A 26 -6.76 -12.30 -73.60
N ALA A 27 -7.73 -11.99 -72.74
CA ALA A 27 -7.49 -11.44 -71.41
C ALA A 27 -6.88 -12.51 -70.52
N GLY A 28 -5.74 -12.19 -69.93
CA GLY A 28 -5.07 -13.07 -68.98
C GLY A 28 -5.67 -12.99 -67.59
N ALA A 29 -5.73 -14.13 -66.92
CA ALA A 29 -6.08 -14.14 -65.50
C ALA A 29 -4.95 -13.55 -64.66
N PHE A 30 -5.30 -13.06 -63.44
CA PHE A 30 -4.29 -12.64 -62.47
C PHE A 30 -3.42 -13.80 -62.06
N VAL A 31 -2.11 -13.63 -62.13
CA VAL A 31 -1.10 -14.56 -61.63
C VAL A 31 -0.48 -13.91 -60.42
N ALA A 32 -0.86 -14.41 -59.24
CA ALA A 32 -0.38 -13.91 -57.96
C ALA A 32 1.13 -14.20 -57.73
N GLY A 33 1.80 -13.32 -57.02
CA GLY A 33 3.14 -13.53 -56.53
C GLY A 33 3.22 -14.66 -55.52
N MET A 34 4.38 -15.29 -55.39
CA MET A 34 4.57 -16.43 -54.49
C MET A 34 4.66 -16.02 -53.01
N THR A 35 5.20 -14.85 -52.74
CA THR A 35 5.40 -14.31 -51.36
C THR A 35 4.36 -13.28 -50.97
N CYS A 36 3.83 -12.57 -51.92
CA CYS A 36 2.79 -11.55 -51.75
C CYS A 36 1.64 -11.88 -52.73
N PRO A 37 0.55 -12.52 -52.27
CA PRO A 37 -0.58 -12.90 -53.12
C PRO A 37 -1.34 -11.73 -53.70
N GLN A 38 -1.21 -10.54 -53.12
CA GLN A 38 -1.85 -9.28 -53.58
C GLN A 38 -1.08 -8.67 -54.76
N GLU A 39 0.20 -8.93 -54.87
CA GLU A 39 1.03 -8.58 -56.04
C GLU A 39 0.91 -9.63 -57.13
N GLY A 40 1.17 -9.22 -58.35
CA GLY A 40 1.14 -10.16 -59.46
C GLY A 40 1.01 -9.48 -60.79
N THR A 41 0.65 -10.26 -61.81
CA THR A 41 0.55 -9.78 -63.19
C THR A 41 -0.69 -10.26 -63.86
N TYR A 42 -1.24 -9.40 -64.74
CA TYR A 42 -2.14 -9.77 -65.81
C TYR A 42 -1.36 -9.74 -67.12
N THR A 43 -1.50 -10.73 -67.95
CA THR A 43 -0.87 -10.76 -69.28
C THR A 43 -1.99 -10.85 -70.33
N ASN A 44 -2.33 -9.72 -70.98
CA ASN A 44 -3.29 -9.69 -72.06
C ASN A 44 -2.58 -9.78 -73.37
N THR A 45 -3.17 -10.48 -74.32
CA THR A 45 -2.63 -10.62 -75.68
C THR A 45 -3.67 -10.30 -76.71
N TRP A 46 -3.22 -9.72 -77.83
CA TRP A 46 -4.07 -9.38 -78.97
C TRP A 46 -3.46 -9.85 -80.25
N THR A 47 -4.30 -10.30 -81.17
CA THR A 47 -4.00 -10.48 -82.57
C THR A 47 -5.03 -9.71 -83.37
N VAL A 48 -4.66 -9.33 -84.58
CA VAL A 48 -5.57 -8.69 -85.54
C VAL A 48 -5.47 -9.43 -86.86
N THR A 49 -6.61 -9.57 -87.55
CA THR A 49 -6.71 -10.23 -88.84
C THR A 49 -7.16 -9.23 -89.89
N ASP A 50 -6.44 -9.15 -91.03
CA ASP A 50 -6.85 -8.29 -92.15
C ASP A 50 -8.00 -8.90 -92.94
N ALA A 51 -8.51 -8.15 -93.96
CA ALA A 51 -9.60 -8.59 -94.79
C ALA A 51 -9.20 -9.82 -95.71
N CYS A 52 -7.94 -10.06 -95.92
CA CYS A 52 -7.39 -11.21 -96.65
C CYS A 52 -7.18 -12.41 -95.81
N GLY A 53 -7.32 -12.38 -94.52
CA GLY A 53 -7.15 -13.43 -93.56
C GLY A 53 -5.74 -13.58 -93.02
N ASN A 54 -4.86 -12.61 -93.21
CA ASN A 54 -3.51 -12.66 -92.61
C ASN A 54 -3.63 -12.20 -91.15
N ILE A 55 -2.93 -12.92 -90.23
CA ILE A 55 -2.94 -12.69 -88.78
C ILE A 55 -1.65 -11.99 -88.37
N SER A 56 -1.74 -10.97 -87.55
CA SER A 56 -0.56 -10.30 -86.99
C SER A 56 0.23 -11.18 -86.05
N GLU A 57 1.43 -10.76 -85.72
CA GLU A 57 2.11 -11.23 -84.51
C GLU A 57 1.31 -10.85 -83.24
N VAL A 58 1.52 -11.61 -82.15
CA VAL A 58 0.85 -11.38 -80.86
C VAL A 58 1.40 -10.13 -80.22
N TYR A 59 0.51 -9.16 -79.97
CA TYR A 59 0.82 -8.00 -79.11
C TYR A 59 0.56 -8.41 -77.67
N THR A 60 1.49 -8.15 -76.75
CA THR A 60 1.41 -8.52 -75.34
C THR A 60 1.43 -7.27 -74.45
N GLN A 61 0.48 -7.17 -73.56
CA GLN A 61 0.49 -6.20 -72.47
C GLN A 61 0.68 -6.96 -71.15
N VAL A 62 1.58 -6.46 -70.30
CA VAL A 62 1.75 -6.94 -68.93
C VAL A 62 1.32 -5.79 -68.00
N ILE A 63 0.33 -6.06 -67.14
CA ILE A 63 -0.09 -5.16 -66.09
C ILE A 63 0.41 -5.73 -64.78
N THR A 64 1.33 -5.00 -64.13
CA THR A 64 1.89 -5.40 -62.82
C THR A 64 1.12 -4.73 -61.73
N ILE A 65 0.70 -5.50 -60.74
CA ILE A 65 0.07 -5.04 -59.49
C ILE A 65 1.14 -5.16 -58.41
N THR A 66 1.35 -4.07 -57.68
CA THR A 66 2.29 -4.02 -56.55
C THR A 66 1.55 -3.51 -55.34
N ASP A 67 2.00 -3.97 -54.16
CA ASP A 67 1.58 -3.46 -52.87
C ASP A 67 2.78 -2.84 -52.16
N ASN A 68 2.79 -1.54 -52.02
CA ASN A 68 3.83 -0.76 -51.32
C ASN A 68 3.21 0.07 -50.18
N ILE A 69 2.01 -0.31 -49.70
CA ILE A 69 1.29 0.39 -48.67
C ILE A 69 1.43 -0.41 -47.37
N ALA A 70 1.98 0.24 -46.37
CA ALA A 70 2.11 -0.40 -45.05
C ALA A 70 0.79 -0.45 -44.29
N PRO A 71 0.56 -1.48 -43.47
CA PRO A 71 -0.59 -1.55 -42.57
C PRO A 71 -0.70 -0.33 -41.66
N VAL A 72 -1.94 0.04 -41.35
CA VAL A 72 -2.25 1.15 -40.45
C VAL A 72 -3.02 0.65 -39.21
N TRP A 73 -2.67 1.19 -38.07
CA TRP A 73 -3.37 0.87 -36.81
C TRP A 73 -4.78 1.45 -36.82
N THR A 74 -5.79 0.63 -36.56
CA THR A 74 -7.16 1.06 -36.31
C THR A 74 -7.40 1.35 -34.84
N THR A 75 -6.64 0.74 -33.95
CA THR A 75 -6.57 1.14 -32.54
C THR A 75 -5.93 2.51 -32.45
N MET A 76 -6.66 3.49 -31.89
CA MET A 76 -6.16 4.86 -31.75
C MET A 76 -4.97 4.92 -30.80
N ALA A 77 -4.03 5.82 -31.07
CA ALA A 77 -2.90 6.07 -30.16
C ALA A 77 -3.39 6.42 -28.76
N GLY A 78 -2.80 5.81 -27.73
CA GLY A 78 -3.20 5.95 -26.33
C GLY A 78 -4.45 5.17 -25.91
N ALA A 79 -5.16 4.50 -26.83
CA ALA A 79 -6.37 3.75 -26.47
C ALA A 79 -6.11 2.52 -25.58
N LEU A 80 -4.88 2.03 -25.57
CA LEU A 80 -4.45 0.93 -24.70
C LEU A 80 -3.67 1.41 -23.48
N ASP A 81 -3.44 2.72 -23.32
CA ASP A 81 -2.77 3.27 -22.15
C ASP A 81 -3.64 3.06 -20.90
N ALA A 82 -2.99 2.80 -19.78
CA ALA A 82 -3.66 2.60 -18.51
C ALA A 82 -2.90 3.26 -17.37
N THR A 83 -3.62 3.70 -16.35
CA THR A 83 -3.06 4.11 -15.05
C THR A 83 -3.71 3.22 -13.99
N LEU A 84 -2.90 2.47 -13.25
CA LEU A 84 -3.34 1.41 -12.37
C LEU A 84 -2.58 1.48 -11.04
N GLU A 85 -3.25 1.09 -9.96
CA GLU A 85 -2.59 0.90 -8.68
C GLU A 85 -1.63 -0.30 -8.72
N CYS A 86 -0.50 -0.19 -8.05
CA CYS A 86 0.49 -1.26 -7.93
C CYS A 86 -0.09 -2.55 -7.33
N SER A 87 -1.12 -2.43 -6.49
CA SER A 87 -1.85 -3.55 -5.88
C SER A 87 -2.83 -4.24 -6.84
N ASP A 88 -3.17 -3.63 -8.00
CA ASP A 88 -4.07 -4.21 -9.01
C ASP A 88 -3.33 -5.12 -10.00
N ALA A 89 -2.80 -6.22 -9.50
CA ALA A 89 -2.08 -7.19 -10.33
C ALA A 89 -2.92 -7.73 -11.51
N ALA A 90 -4.24 -7.85 -11.33
CA ALA A 90 -5.13 -8.34 -12.38
C ALA A 90 -5.32 -7.30 -13.50
N GLY A 91 -5.53 -6.04 -13.14
CA GLY A 91 -5.61 -4.93 -14.09
C GLY A 91 -4.31 -4.74 -14.87
N ILE A 92 -3.17 -4.83 -14.20
CA ILE A 92 -1.84 -4.74 -14.81
C ILE A 92 -1.65 -5.86 -15.84
N ALA A 93 -1.96 -7.11 -15.48
CA ALA A 93 -1.86 -8.25 -16.38
C ALA A 93 -2.79 -8.11 -17.60
N LEU A 94 -4.01 -7.59 -17.40
CA LEU A 94 -4.96 -7.34 -18.48
C LEU A 94 -4.46 -6.23 -19.43
N ALA A 95 -3.91 -5.15 -18.90
CA ALA A 95 -3.35 -4.06 -19.70
C ALA A 95 -2.13 -4.54 -20.51
N GLN A 96 -1.25 -5.35 -19.91
CA GLN A 96 -0.09 -5.93 -20.58
C GLN A 96 -0.48 -6.95 -21.68
N ALA A 97 -1.62 -7.61 -21.56
CA ALA A 97 -2.12 -8.57 -22.56
C ALA A 97 -2.88 -7.89 -23.72
N ALA A 98 -3.09 -6.60 -23.68
CA ALA A 98 -3.82 -5.88 -24.70
C ALA A 98 -3.00 -5.75 -25.98
N ILE A 99 -3.59 -6.08 -27.14
CA ILE A 99 -2.95 -6.03 -28.45
C ILE A 99 -3.69 -5.03 -29.33
N PRO A 100 -3.00 -4.10 -30.02
CA PRO A 100 -3.64 -3.19 -30.96
C PRO A 100 -4.07 -3.92 -32.23
N VAL A 101 -5.06 -3.36 -32.92
CA VAL A 101 -5.58 -3.89 -34.19
C VAL A 101 -5.14 -3.01 -35.36
N ALA A 102 -4.76 -3.63 -36.46
CA ALA A 102 -4.34 -2.98 -37.68
C ALA A 102 -5.18 -3.44 -38.87
N THR A 103 -5.18 -2.65 -39.94
CA THR A 103 -5.75 -3.01 -41.25
C THR A 103 -4.83 -2.57 -42.36
N ASP A 104 -4.92 -3.26 -43.50
CA ASP A 104 -4.31 -2.85 -44.75
C ASP A 104 -5.33 -2.80 -45.85
N LEU A 105 -5.07 -2.01 -46.93
CA LEU A 105 -5.96 -1.84 -48.02
C LEU A 105 -5.90 -2.99 -49.06
N CYS A 106 -4.75 -3.62 -49.16
CA CYS A 106 -4.48 -4.70 -50.07
C CYS A 106 -4.54 -6.05 -49.39
N ASP A 107 -4.07 -6.13 -48.15
CA ASP A 107 -4.04 -7.33 -47.32
C ASP A 107 -5.22 -7.31 -46.34
N GLY A 108 -6.23 -8.13 -46.56
CA GLY A 108 -7.47 -8.12 -45.74
C GLY A 108 -7.25 -8.68 -44.31
N ASP A 109 -6.10 -9.30 -44.01
CA ASP A 109 -5.84 -9.93 -42.71
C ASP A 109 -4.37 -9.75 -42.28
N VAL A 110 -4.11 -8.62 -41.62
CA VAL A 110 -2.78 -8.29 -41.09
C VAL A 110 -2.65 -8.78 -39.66
N THR A 111 -2.23 -10.02 -39.50
CA THR A 111 -2.12 -10.69 -38.19
C THR A 111 -0.67 -10.91 -37.72
N ASN A 112 0.33 -10.61 -38.55
CA ASN A 112 1.74 -10.72 -38.18
C ASN A 112 2.19 -9.53 -37.31
N ILE A 113 1.60 -9.44 -36.11
CA ILE A 113 1.92 -8.42 -35.11
C ILE A 113 3.10 -8.89 -34.28
N ILE A 114 4.13 -8.06 -34.21
CA ILE A 114 5.32 -8.30 -33.39
C ILE A 114 5.28 -7.33 -32.23
N GLU A 115 5.29 -7.86 -31.00
CA GLU A 115 5.36 -7.11 -29.76
C GLU A 115 6.80 -7.05 -29.23
N VAL A 116 7.16 -5.89 -28.69
CA VAL A 116 8.33 -5.72 -27.82
C VAL A 116 7.81 -5.20 -26.49
N SER A 117 7.68 -6.11 -25.53
CA SER A 117 7.26 -5.77 -24.16
C SER A 117 8.37 -5.01 -23.43
N GLY A 118 8.06 -3.86 -22.88
CA GLY A 118 8.99 -3.07 -22.07
C GLY A 118 9.09 -3.60 -20.64
N ALA A 119 10.27 -3.55 -20.06
CA ALA A 119 10.46 -3.81 -18.64
C ALA A 119 9.87 -2.66 -17.82
N PHE A 120 9.51 -2.95 -16.54
CA PHE A 120 9.12 -1.92 -15.60
C PHE A 120 10.27 -0.94 -15.36
N VAL A 121 9.97 0.34 -15.49
CA VAL A 121 10.90 1.44 -15.18
C VAL A 121 10.38 2.12 -13.93
N PRO A 122 11.02 1.89 -12.76
CA PRO A 122 10.56 2.46 -11.49
C PRO A 122 10.77 3.96 -11.42
N GLY A 123 9.95 4.62 -10.63
CA GLY A 123 10.11 6.02 -10.24
C GLY A 123 11.35 6.24 -9.37
N MET A 124 11.85 7.47 -9.35
CA MET A 124 13.08 7.80 -8.61
C MET A 124 12.85 7.96 -7.10
N THR A 125 11.67 8.38 -6.68
CA THR A 125 11.30 8.63 -5.28
C THR A 125 10.43 7.53 -4.70
N CYS A 126 9.60 6.92 -5.54
CA CYS A 126 8.73 5.81 -5.20
C CYS A 126 9.01 4.66 -6.17
N PRO A 127 9.77 3.64 -5.75
CA PRO A 127 10.12 2.51 -6.61
C PRO A 127 8.93 1.63 -7.03
N GLN A 128 7.82 1.72 -6.32
CA GLN A 128 6.59 0.99 -6.59
C GLN A 128 5.78 1.65 -7.71
N GLU A 129 5.93 2.95 -7.91
CA GLU A 129 5.43 3.67 -9.06
C GLU A 129 6.36 3.53 -10.25
N GLY A 130 5.83 3.67 -11.45
CA GLY A 130 6.64 3.60 -12.65
C GLY A 130 5.84 3.36 -13.91
N THR A 131 6.53 2.90 -14.96
CA THR A 131 5.88 2.65 -16.25
C THR A 131 6.37 1.38 -16.91
N TYR A 132 5.46 0.73 -17.65
CA TYR A 132 5.79 -0.20 -18.73
C TYR A 132 5.54 0.53 -20.06
N THR A 133 6.41 0.33 -21.02
CA THR A 133 6.24 0.85 -22.39
C THR A 133 6.31 -0.31 -23.38
N ASN A 134 5.17 -0.74 -23.91
CA ASN A 134 5.09 -1.79 -24.89
C ASN A 134 4.98 -1.19 -26.29
N THR A 135 5.58 -1.83 -27.27
CA THR A 135 5.53 -1.38 -28.67
C THR A 135 5.19 -2.53 -29.60
N TRP A 136 4.48 -2.22 -30.66
CA TRP A 136 4.09 -3.18 -31.70
C TRP A 136 4.39 -2.65 -33.08
N THR A 137 4.78 -3.56 -33.97
CA THR A 137 4.77 -3.39 -35.41
C THR A 137 3.99 -4.52 -36.04
N VAL A 138 3.42 -4.30 -37.21
CA VAL A 138 2.78 -5.34 -38.01
C VAL A 138 3.30 -5.26 -39.41
N THR A 139 3.48 -6.43 -40.03
CA THR A 139 4.00 -6.55 -41.39
C THR A 139 2.95 -7.28 -42.24
N ASP A 140 2.63 -6.75 -43.42
CA ASP A 140 1.72 -7.38 -44.38
C ASP A 140 2.40 -8.57 -45.09
N ALA A 141 1.67 -9.24 -45.97
CA ALA A 141 2.20 -10.35 -46.75
C ALA A 141 3.24 -9.92 -47.78
N CYS A 142 3.29 -8.65 -48.16
CA CYS A 142 4.21 -8.07 -49.12
C CYS A 142 5.51 -7.55 -48.50
N GLY A 143 5.58 -7.52 -47.16
CA GLY A 143 6.75 -7.10 -46.42
C GLY A 143 6.75 -5.61 -46.01
N ASN A 144 5.65 -4.89 -46.23
CA ASN A 144 5.53 -3.52 -45.77
C ASN A 144 5.25 -3.50 -44.26
N VAL A 145 5.97 -2.64 -43.51
CA VAL A 145 5.92 -2.58 -42.04
C VAL A 145 5.20 -1.31 -41.60
N SER A 146 4.27 -1.45 -40.66
CA SER A 146 3.53 -0.34 -40.06
C SER A 146 4.43 0.64 -39.30
N ALA A 147 3.88 1.81 -38.97
CA ALA A 147 4.43 2.64 -37.91
C ALA A 147 4.39 1.90 -36.56
N VAL A 148 5.28 2.24 -35.65
CA VAL A 148 5.28 1.67 -34.29
C VAL A 148 4.04 2.16 -33.53
N TYR A 149 3.27 1.23 -32.96
CA TYR A 149 2.26 1.53 -31.96
C TYR A 149 2.91 1.46 -30.57
N THR A 150 2.59 2.41 -29.72
CA THR A 150 3.14 2.48 -28.35
C THR A 150 2.00 2.51 -27.36
N GLN A 151 2.11 1.68 -26.31
CA GLN A 151 1.27 1.71 -25.12
C GLN A 151 2.12 2.10 -23.92
N VAL A 152 1.59 2.93 -23.04
CA VAL A 152 2.19 3.25 -21.75
C VAL A 152 1.24 2.81 -20.64
N ILE A 153 1.72 1.91 -19.78
CA ILE A 153 1.01 1.51 -18.57
C ILE A 153 1.71 2.19 -17.41
N THR A 154 1.03 3.13 -16.75
CA THR A 154 1.51 3.85 -15.59
C THR A 154 1.03 3.14 -14.33
N ILE A 155 1.96 2.83 -13.44
CA ILE A 155 1.68 2.25 -12.13
C ILE A 155 1.81 3.36 -11.10
N THR A 156 0.81 3.48 -10.24
CA THR A 156 0.75 4.44 -9.13
C THR A 156 0.58 3.72 -7.81
N ASP A 157 1.00 4.37 -6.74
CA ASP A 157 0.73 3.95 -5.37
C ASP A 157 0.11 5.13 -4.60
N ASN A 158 -1.20 5.09 -4.45
CA ASN A 158 -1.99 6.06 -3.71
C ASN A 158 -2.61 5.44 -2.45
N THR A 159 -2.15 4.27 -2.06
CA THR A 159 -2.66 3.50 -0.93
C THR A 159 -1.80 3.75 0.29
N ALA A 160 -2.40 4.25 1.37
CA ALA A 160 -1.68 4.48 2.61
C ALA A 160 -1.47 3.16 3.38
N PRO A 161 -0.33 3.02 4.10
CA PRO A 161 -0.08 1.88 4.99
C PRO A 161 -1.19 1.68 6.01
N THR A 162 -1.44 0.44 6.36
CA THR A 162 -2.43 0.04 7.36
C THR A 162 -1.76 -0.67 8.54
N TRP A 163 -2.25 -0.39 9.76
CA TRP A 163 -1.75 -1.04 10.97
C TRP A 163 -2.20 -2.51 11.01
N THR A 164 -1.23 -3.42 11.13
CA THR A 164 -1.50 -4.85 11.38
C THR A 164 -1.66 -5.12 12.88
N THR A 165 -1.06 -4.28 13.74
CA THR A 165 -1.35 -4.27 15.17
C THR A 165 -2.76 -3.76 15.40
N MET A 166 -3.62 -4.58 16.01
CA MET A 166 -5.02 -4.19 16.28
C MET A 166 -5.09 -3.01 17.24
N ALA A 167 -6.09 -2.15 17.06
CA ALA A 167 -6.36 -1.05 17.97
C ALA A 167 -6.53 -1.57 19.41
N GLY A 168 -5.87 -0.91 20.40
CA GLY A 168 -5.87 -1.31 21.79
C GLY A 168 -4.96 -2.50 22.15
N ALA A 169 -4.32 -3.14 21.17
CA ALA A 169 -3.44 -4.30 21.46
C ALA A 169 -2.17 -3.93 22.25
N LEU A 170 -1.78 -2.66 22.22
CA LEU A 170 -0.66 -2.13 23.00
C LEU A 170 -1.09 -1.40 24.27
N ASP A 171 -2.39 -1.28 24.54
CA ASP A 171 -2.89 -0.67 25.76
C ASP A 171 -2.49 -1.51 26.98
N ALA A 172 -2.21 -0.85 28.08
CA ALA A 172 -1.83 -1.48 29.32
C ALA A 172 -2.46 -0.78 30.52
N THR A 173 -2.75 -1.55 31.57
CA THR A 173 -3.09 -1.02 32.89
C THR A 173 -2.06 -1.59 33.88
N LEU A 174 -1.32 -0.71 34.55
CA LEU A 174 -0.16 -1.03 35.34
C LEU A 174 -0.18 -0.28 36.68
N GLU A 175 0.37 -0.92 37.71
CA GLU A 175 0.60 -0.23 38.99
C GLU A 175 1.71 0.82 38.83
N CYS A 176 1.55 1.95 39.50
CA CYS A 176 2.53 3.05 39.55
C CYS A 176 3.92 2.57 40.02
N SER A 177 3.96 1.55 40.87
CA SER A 177 5.19 0.93 41.36
C SER A 177 5.88 -0.01 40.35
N ASP A 178 5.22 -0.42 39.26
CA ASP A 178 5.78 -1.27 38.21
C ASP A 178 6.53 -0.45 37.14
N ALA A 179 7.62 0.17 37.55
CA ALA A 179 8.45 0.97 36.63
C ALA A 179 8.98 0.16 35.42
N ALA A 180 9.21 -1.15 35.57
CA ALA A 180 9.68 -2.01 34.48
C ALA A 180 8.57 -2.29 33.46
N GLY A 181 7.37 -2.59 33.93
CA GLY A 181 6.18 -2.77 33.08
C GLY A 181 5.82 -1.49 32.32
N ILE A 182 5.87 -0.34 33.00
CA ILE A 182 5.61 0.98 32.38
C ILE A 182 6.63 1.24 31.26
N ALA A 183 7.93 1.05 31.52
CA ALA A 183 8.97 1.24 30.52
C ALA A 183 8.80 0.28 29.29
N LEU A 184 8.41 -0.97 29.56
CA LEU A 184 8.13 -1.93 28.49
C LEU A 184 6.92 -1.52 27.64
N ALA A 185 5.85 -1.08 28.28
CA ALA A 185 4.66 -0.61 27.58
C ALA A 185 4.95 0.64 26.73
N GLN A 186 5.74 1.59 27.27
CA GLN A 186 6.16 2.80 26.54
C GLN A 186 7.10 2.50 25.37
N ALA A 187 7.86 1.39 25.41
CA ALA A 187 8.78 0.98 24.34
C ALA A 187 8.08 0.17 23.24
N ALA A 188 6.80 -0.15 23.39
CA ALA A 188 6.06 -0.94 22.42
C ALA A 188 5.76 -0.11 21.17
N ILE A 189 6.03 -0.68 19.98
CA ILE A 189 5.81 -0.04 18.69
C ILE A 189 4.81 -0.86 17.88
N PRO A 190 3.76 -0.25 17.32
CA PRO A 190 2.83 -0.96 16.45
C PRO A 190 3.49 -1.34 15.12
N VAL A 191 2.96 -2.37 14.46
CA VAL A 191 3.43 -2.86 13.15
C VAL A 191 2.40 -2.49 12.09
N ALA A 192 2.88 -2.05 10.93
CA ALA A 192 2.07 -1.73 9.78
C ALA A 192 2.47 -2.56 8.55
N SER A 193 1.62 -2.60 7.57
CA SER A 193 1.89 -3.16 6.24
C SER A 193 1.25 -2.29 5.17
N ASP A 194 1.82 -2.37 3.99
CA ASP A 194 1.26 -1.79 2.78
C ASP A 194 1.16 -2.86 1.68
N LEU A 195 0.26 -2.65 0.69
CA LEU A 195 0.05 -3.59 -0.40
C LEU A 195 1.10 -3.48 -1.51
N CYS A 196 1.72 -2.31 -1.62
CA CYS A 196 2.70 -1.99 -2.65
C CYS A 196 4.12 -1.91 -2.07
N ASP A 197 4.25 -1.37 -0.86
CA ASP A 197 5.53 -1.23 -0.15
C ASP A 197 5.71 -2.36 0.88
N VAL A 198 6.63 -3.27 0.61
CA VAL A 198 6.88 -4.44 1.47
C VAL A 198 7.47 -4.06 2.83
N ASP A 199 8.16 -2.91 2.93
CA ASP A 199 8.89 -2.45 4.11
C ASP A 199 8.46 -1.04 4.54
N VAL A 200 7.34 -0.95 5.25
CA VAL A 200 6.88 0.31 5.85
C VAL A 200 7.50 0.48 7.24
N THR A 201 8.71 1.01 7.30
CA THR A 201 9.48 1.20 8.54
C THR A 201 9.61 2.64 8.99
N ASN A 202 9.16 3.61 8.20
CA ASN A 202 9.19 5.03 8.54
C ASN A 202 8.06 5.39 9.51
N ILE A 203 8.12 4.79 10.73
CA ILE A 203 7.16 5.03 11.80
C ILE A 203 7.61 6.25 12.59
N VAL A 204 6.70 7.22 12.74
CA VAL A 204 6.89 8.43 13.55
C VAL A 204 6.03 8.31 14.79
N GLU A 205 6.68 8.34 15.96
CA GLU A 205 6.04 8.33 17.27
C GLU A 205 5.90 9.74 17.83
N VAL A 206 4.78 9.99 18.47
CA VAL A 206 4.56 11.14 19.36
C VAL A 206 4.22 10.58 20.74
N THR A 207 5.20 10.60 21.63
CA THR A 207 5.03 10.19 23.03
C THR A 207 4.20 11.22 23.81
N GLY A 208 3.16 10.75 24.47
CA GLY A 208 2.34 11.59 25.36
C GLY A 208 2.99 11.75 26.74
N ALA A 209 2.89 12.95 27.29
CA ALA A 209 3.23 13.16 28.70
C ALA A 209 2.22 12.47 29.63
N PHE A 210 2.65 12.15 30.86
CA PHE A 210 1.74 11.64 31.90
C PHE A 210 0.68 12.71 32.22
N VAL A 211 -0.57 12.30 32.17
CA VAL A 211 -1.72 13.12 32.57
C VAL A 211 -2.25 12.56 33.87
N PRO A 212 -1.99 13.22 35.04
CA PRO A 212 -2.40 12.72 36.35
C PRO A 212 -3.91 12.79 36.52
N GLY A 213 -4.43 11.89 37.37
CA GLY A 213 -5.80 11.92 37.86
C GLY A 213 -6.07 13.15 38.76
N MET A 214 -7.35 13.54 38.86
CA MET A 214 -7.73 14.72 39.63
C MET A 214 -7.72 14.46 41.13
N THR A 215 -7.99 13.24 41.58
CA THR A 215 -8.09 12.86 42.99
C THR A 215 -6.85 12.10 43.47
N CYS A 216 -6.21 11.37 42.61
CA CYS A 216 -5.00 10.60 42.86
C CYS A 216 -3.96 11.01 41.80
N PRO A 217 -2.98 11.86 42.11
CA PRO A 217 -1.97 12.30 41.14
C PRO A 217 -1.02 11.21 40.67
N GLN A 218 -0.94 10.08 41.36
CA GLN A 218 -0.13 8.92 41.03
C GLN A 218 -0.82 8.06 40.00
N GLU A 219 -2.13 8.06 39.91
CA GLU A 219 -2.92 7.50 38.85
C GLU A 219 -2.97 8.44 37.64
N GLY A 220 -3.16 7.88 36.46
CA GLY A 220 -3.28 8.70 35.25
C GLY A 220 -3.06 7.92 33.98
N THR A 221 -2.76 8.64 32.91
CA THR A 221 -2.58 8.02 31.61
C THR A 221 -1.41 8.62 30.85
N TYR A 222 -0.73 7.76 30.06
CA TYR A 222 0.07 8.15 28.90
C TYR A 222 -0.73 7.84 27.64
N THR A 223 -0.69 8.74 26.68
CA THR A 223 -1.30 8.51 25.37
C THR A 223 -0.26 8.69 24.28
N ASN A 224 0.24 7.59 23.72
CA ASN A 224 1.20 7.58 22.63
C ASN A 224 0.49 7.43 21.31
N THR A 225 1.02 8.08 20.26
CA THR A 225 0.45 7.98 18.92
C THR A 225 1.53 7.75 17.89
N TRP A 226 1.17 7.02 16.83
CA TRP A 226 2.08 6.73 15.71
C TRP A 226 1.39 6.99 14.38
N THR A 227 2.20 7.43 13.42
CA THR A 227 1.90 7.39 11.99
C THR A 227 3.04 6.71 11.27
N VAL A 228 2.77 6.13 10.12
CA VAL A 228 3.79 5.55 9.24
C VAL A 228 3.56 6.07 7.84
N THR A 229 4.65 6.34 7.13
CA THR A 229 4.63 6.83 5.75
C THR A 229 5.37 5.83 4.87
N ASP A 230 4.76 5.46 3.73
CA ASP A 230 5.39 4.61 2.72
C ASP A 230 6.45 5.36 1.90
N ALA A 231 7.06 4.67 0.94
CA ALA A 231 8.07 5.25 0.05
C ALA A 231 7.47 6.26 -0.94
N CYS A 232 6.17 6.20 -1.22
CA CYS A 232 5.44 7.08 -2.13
C CYS A 232 4.90 8.34 -1.45
N GLY A 233 4.94 8.39 -0.12
CA GLY A 233 4.53 9.54 0.68
C GLY A 233 3.10 9.43 1.22
N ASN A 234 2.43 8.29 1.08
CA ASN A 234 1.11 8.09 1.66
C ASN A 234 1.23 7.82 3.17
N VAL A 235 0.39 8.46 3.97
CA VAL A 235 0.46 8.43 5.44
C VAL A 235 -0.70 7.64 6.01
N SER A 236 -0.42 6.72 6.95
CA SER A 236 -1.41 5.91 7.64
C SER A 236 -2.39 6.71 8.49
N ALA A 237 -3.48 6.09 8.89
CA ALA A 237 -4.26 6.56 10.02
C ALA A 237 -3.39 6.57 11.30
N VAL A 238 -3.74 7.43 12.27
CA VAL A 238 -3.06 7.49 13.56
C VAL A 238 -3.37 6.21 14.35
N TYR A 239 -2.32 5.52 14.81
CA TYR A 239 -2.45 4.48 15.86
C TYR A 239 -2.33 5.14 17.22
N THR A 240 -3.17 4.75 18.18
CA THR A 240 -3.16 5.28 19.55
C THR A 240 -2.99 4.13 20.53
N GLN A 241 -2.09 4.30 21.49
CA GLN A 241 -1.94 3.48 22.68
C GLN A 241 -2.29 4.29 23.92
N VAL A 242 -3.00 3.69 24.86
CA VAL A 242 -3.29 4.27 26.19
C VAL A 242 -2.66 3.38 27.25
N ILE A 243 -1.74 3.91 28.02
CA ILE A 243 -1.18 3.25 29.20
C ILE A 243 -1.82 3.89 30.44
N THR A 244 -2.64 3.13 31.13
CA THR A 244 -3.29 3.55 32.37
C THR A 244 -2.44 3.13 33.56
N ILE A 245 -2.13 4.09 34.43
CA ILE A 245 -1.42 3.87 35.68
C ILE A 245 -2.45 3.91 36.80
N THR A 246 -2.41 2.90 37.63
CA THR A 246 -3.27 2.75 38.82
C THR A 246 -2.42 2.66 40.09
N ASP A 247 -3.00 3.04 41.20
CA ASP A 247 -2.43 2.83 42.53
C ASP A 247 -3.46 2.10 43.39
N ASN A 248 -3.27 0.80 43.53
CA ASN A 248 -4.09 -0.07 44.39
C ASN A 248 -3.28 -0.61 45.58
N ALA A 249 -2.06 -0.08 45.77
CA ALA A 249 -1.17 -0.50 46.86
C ALA A 249 -1.50 0.30 48.14
N ALA A 250 -1.74 -0.39 49.25
CA ALA A 250 -1.95 0.29 50.50
C ALA A 250 -0.62 0.64 51.16
N PRO A 251 -0.52 1.78 51.88
CA PRO A 251 0.67 2.16 52.64
C PRO A 251 1.10 1.07 53.63
N THR A 252 2.42 0.94 53.83
CA THR A 252 3.01 -0.01 54.71
C THR A 252 3.77 0.71 55.84
N TRP A 253 3.69 0.18 57.07
CA TRP A 253 4.38 0.71 58.20
C TRP A 253 5.88 0.41 58.15
N THR A 254 6.73 1.43 58.27
CA THR A 254 8.19 1.26 58.42
C THR A 254 8.58 1.16 59.88
N THR A 255 7.74 1.72 60.80
CA THR A 255 7.89 1.50 62.23
C THR A 255 7.58 0.05 62.54
N GLY A 256 8.56 -0.70 63.12
CA GLY A 256 8.39 -2.10 63.47
C GLY A 256 7.32 -2.31 64.56
N ALA A 257 6.62 -3.45 64.48
CA ALA A 257 5.64 -3.78 65.51
C ALA A 257 6.24 -3.76 66.91
N GLY A 258 5.58 -3.10 67.87
CA GLY A 258 6.06 -2.93 69.24
C GLY A 258 7.20 -1.90 69.42
N ALA A 259 7.64 -1.22 68.37
CA ALA A 259 8.73 -0.22 68.49
C ALA A 259 8.29 1.04 69.27
N LEU A 260 7.01 1.27 69.42
CA LEU A 260 6.43 2.37 70.19
C LEU A 260 5.97 1.92 71.61
N ASP A 261 6.10 0.65 71.95
CA ASP A 261 5.73 0.12 73.26
C ASP A 261 6.64 0.70 74.31
N ALA A 262 6.06 1.07 75.43
CA ALA A 262 6.79 1.61 76.58
C ALA A 262 6.25 0.99 77.88
N THR A 263 7.14 0.74 78.82
CA THR A 263 6.82 0.38 80.22
C THR A 263 7.24 1.53 81.10
N LEU A 264 6.30 2.14 81.78
CA LEU A 264 6.50 3.37 82.55
C LEU A 264 5.92 3.22 83.93
N GLU A 265 6.49 3.95 84.91
CA GLU A 265 5.91 4.08 86.26
C GLU A 265 4.63 4.91 86.24
N CYS A 266 3.62 4.49 86.98
CA CYS A 266 2.36 5.21 87.05
C CYS A 266 2.47 6.65 87.58
N SER A 267 3.54 7.03 88.21
CA SER A 267 3.86 8.40 88.69
C SER A 267 4.55 9.26 87.60
N ASP A 268 5.00 8.66 86.46
CA ASP A 268 5.67 9.40 85.39
C ASP A 268 4.66 9.93 84.40
N ALA A 269 3.89 10.93 84.79
CA ALA A 269 2.88 11.54 83.95
C ALA A 269 3.48 12.15 82.68
N ALA A 270 4.72 12.67 82.72
CA ALA A 270 5.40 13.25 81.57
C ALA A 270 5.82 12.17 80.55
N GLY A 271 6.35 11.06 81.05
CA GLY A 271 6.71 9.91 80.21
C GLY A 271 5.49 9.27 79.51
N ILE A 272 4.38 9.12 80.27
CA ILE A 272 3.11 8.60 79.72
C ILE A 272 2.60 9.50 78.60
N THR A 273 2.59 10.85 78.81
CA THR A 273 2.18 11.80 77.78
C THR A 273 3.09 11.74 76.55
N ALA A 274 4.41 11.64 76.77
CA ALA A 274 5.36 11.54 75.69
C ALA A 274 5.20 10.25 74.85
N ALA A 275 4.97 9.10 75.53
CA ALA A 275 4.73 7.83 74.85
C ALA A 275 3.43 7.83 74.05
N GLN A 276 2.37 8.44 74.61
CA GLN A 276 1.08 8.58 73.89
C GLN A 276 1.14 9.54 72.70
N ALA A 277 2.13 10.45 72.62
CA ALA A 277 2.34 11.37 71.50
C ALA A 277 3.17 10.79 70.36
N LEU A 278 3.69 9.56 70.50
CA LEU A 278 4.46 8.91 69.44
C LEU A 278 3.56 8.50 68.30
N LEU A 279 4.02 8.73 67.07
CA LEU A 279 3.34 8.32 65.87
C LEU A 279 4.22 7.32 65.07
N PRO A 280 3.64 6.25 64.53
CA PRO A 280 4.36 5.38 63.63
C PRO A 280 4.59 6.06 62.27
N VAL A 281 5.55 5.59 61.52
CA VAL A 281 5.89 6.08 60.18
C VAL A 281 5.51 5.03 59.17
N ALA A 282 4.89 5.45 58.07
CA ALA A 282 4.51 4.62 56.96
C ALA A 282 5.11 5.16 55.66
N ILE A 283 5.26 4.27 54.69
CA ILE A 283 5.59 4.61 53.31
C ILE A 283 4.62 3.94 52.35
N ASP A 284 4.44 4.54 51.23
CA ASP A 284 3.80 3.93 50.07
C ASP A 284 4.76 3.91 48.86
N LEU A 285 4.61 2.93 47.96
CA LEU A 285 5.51 2.78 46.82
C LEU A 285 5.23 3.82 45.73
N CYS A 286 4.02 4.33 45.69
CA CYS A 286 3.59 5.33 44.70
C CYS A 286 3.58 6.73 45.29
N ASP A 287 3.21 6.86 46.56
CA ASP A 287 2.92 8.13 47.27
C ASP A 287 4.08 8.54 48.20
N GLY A 288 5.24 8.01 48.09
CA GLY A 288 6.47 8.36 48.85
C GLY A 288 6.28 8.67 50.33
N ASP A 289 5.66 9.77 50.69
CA ASP A 289 5.39 10.24 52.05
C ASP A 289 3.90 10.30 52.36
N VAL A 290 3.39 9.31 53.05
CA VAL A 290 2.00 9.23 53.50
C VAL A 290 1.89 9.80 54.96
N THR A 291 1.26 10.94 55.09
CA THR A 291 1.16 11.65 56.35
C THR A 291 -0.27 11.69 56.94
N ASN A 292 -1.26 11.19 56.23
CA ASN A 292 -2.67 11.19 56.70
C ASN A 292 -2.92 10.04 57.69
N ILE A 293 -2.20 10.06 58.82
CA ILE A 293 -2.28 9.07 59.89
C ILE A 293 -3.50 9.41 60.78
N VAL A 294 -4.38 8.45 60.95
CA VAL A 294 -5.53 8.53 61.86
C VAL A 294 -5.23 7.66 63.07
N GLU A 295 -5.19 8.28 64.27
CA GLU A 295 -5.03 7.61 65.54
C GLU A 295 -6.37 7.37 66.21
N VAL A 296 -6.52 6.19 66.79
CA VAL A 296 -7.58 5.88 67.78
C VAL A 296 -6.88 5.56 69.10
N SER A 297 -6.88 6.56 70.00
CA SER A 297 -6.30 6.41 71.32
C SER A 297 -7.14 5.49 72.19
N GLY A 298 -6.53 4.46 72.74
CA GLY A 298 -7.19 3.54 73.67
C GLY A 298 -7.34 4.12 75.09
N ALA A 299 -8.43 3.81 75.74
CA ALA A 299 -8.62 4.14 77.15
C ALA A 299 -7.70 3.23 78.04
N PHE A 300 -7.34 3.77 79.22
CA PHE A 300 -6.64 2.97 80.19
C PHE A 300 -7.48 1.75 80.62
N VAL A 301 -6.86 0.57 80.52
CA VAL A 301 -7.42 -0.71 80.96
C VAL A 301 -6.68 -1.14 82.22
N PRO A 302 -7.29 -1.05 83.44
CA PRO A 302 -6.63 -1.37 84.65
C PRO A 302 -6.38 -2.88 84.82
N GLY A 303 -5.31 -3.25 85.43
CA GLY A 303 -5.01 -4.63 85.84
C GLY A 303 -5.99 -5.19 86.85
N VAL A 304 -6.20 -6.50 86.79
CA VAL A 304 -7.18 -7.20 87.66
C VAL A 304 -6.78 -7.19 89.15
N THR A 305 -5.47 -7.24 89.44
CA THR A 305 -4.94 -7.30 90.82
C THR A 305 -4.45 -5.95 91.32
N CYS A 306 -4.02 -5.04 90.48
CA CYS A 306 -3.54 -3.73 90.80
C CYS A 306 -4.18 -2.71 89.86
N PRO A 307 -5.21 -1.98 90.28
CA PRO A 307 -5.94 -1.04 89.42
C PRO A 307 -5.11 0.18 88.96
N GLN A 308 -3.99 0.46 89.58
CA GLN A 308 -3.03 1.50 89.17
C GLN A 308 -2.07 1.04 88.03
N GLU A 309 -1.93 -0.29 87.86
CA GLU A 309 -1.23 -0.89 86.72
C GLU A 309 -2.24 -1.15 85.61
N GLY A 310 -1.83 -1.06 84.39
CA GLY A 310 -2.68 -1.33 83.23
C GLY A 310 -2.05 -0.92 81.91
N THR A 311 -2.82 -0.93 80.87
CA THR A 311 -2.32 -0.65 79.51
C THR A 311 -3.20 0.40 78.83
N TYR A 312 -2.56 1.23 77.99
CA TYR A 312 -3.20 1.97 76.90
C TYR A 312 -2.86 1.20 75.63
N THR A 313 -3.84 1.02 74.76
CA THR A 313 -3.64 0.41 73.43
C THR A 313 -4.11 1.42 72.37
N ASN A 314 -3.15 2.06 71.74
CA ASN A 314 -3.43 2.98 70.63
C ASN A 314 -3.36 2.24 69.33
N THR A 315 -4.15 2.63 68.35
CA THR A 315 -4.13 2.05 67.00
C THR A 315 -4.08 3.17 65.97
N TRP A 316 -3.38 2.89 64.89
CA TRP A 316 -3.22 3.85 63.78
C TRP A 316 -3.53 3.18 62.44
N THR A 317 -4.14 3.97 61.56
CA THR A 317 -4.24 3.70 60.13
C THR A 317 -3.74 4.89 59.36
N VAL A 318 -3.27 4.66 58.14
CA VAL A 318 -2.90 5.75 57.22
C VAL A 318 -3.53 5.48 55.87
N THR A 319 -3.97 6.54 55.24
CA THR A 319 -4.59 6.48 53.92
C THR A 319 -3.75 7.30 52.96
N ASP A 320 -3.44 6.72 51.76
CA ASP A 320 -2.73 7.43 50.70
C ASP A 320 -3.64 8.42 49.97
N ALA A 321 -3.09 9.07 48.92
CA ALA A 321 -3.84 10.03 48.13
C ALA A 321 -4.89 9.36 47.22
N CYS A 322 -4.74 8.07 46.92
CA CYS A 322 -5.64 7.27 46.09
C CYS A 322 -6.77 6.61 46.88
N GLY A 323 -6.70 6.66 48.22
CA GLY A 323 -7.72 6.14 49.13
C GLY A 323 -7.47 4.75 49.65
N ASN A 324 -6.28 4.15 49.39
CA ASN A 324 -5.93 2.85 49.93
C ASN A 324 -5.52 2.99 51.42
N VAL A 325 -6.01 2.11 52.26
CA VAL A 325 -5.81 2.18 53.73
C VAL A 325 -4.86 1.09 54.19
N SER A 326 -3.89 1.48 55.01
CA SER A 326 -2.93 0.54 55.60
C SER A 326 -3.56 -0.52 56.51
N ALA A 327 -2.81 -1.57 56.82
CA ALA A 327 -3.10 -2.40 57.96
C ALA A 327 -3.05 -1.58 59.26
N VAL A 328 -3.81 -2.01 60.29
CA VAL A 328 -3.79 -1.33 61.62
C VAL A 328 -2.43 -1.57 62.28
N TYR A 329 -1.79 -0.49 62.69
CA TYR A 329 -0.64 -0.53 63.60
C TYR A 329 -1.15 -0.43 65.05
N THR A 330 -0.56 -1.22 65.94
CA THR A 330 -0.95 -1.24 67.35
C THR A 330 0.28 -1.11 68.22
#